data_c5b52a2545da1a8bfe3115fdd77537e9
#
_entry.id   c5b52a2545da1a8bfe3115fdd77537e9
#
_cell.length_a   1.000
_cell.length_b   1.000
_cell.length_c   1.000
_cell.angle_alpha   90.00
_cell.angle_beta   90.00
_cell.angle_gamma   90.00
#
_symmetry.space_group_name_H-M   'P 1'
#
loop_
_entity.id
_entity.type
_entity.pdbx_description
1 polymer ?
#
loop_
_entity_poly.entity_id
_entity_poly.type
_entity_poly.pdbx_seq_one_letter_code
_entity_poly.pdbx_strand_id
1 'polypeptide(L)'
;MRKLYLLKLKYFKKNQNIFVLIVGIFLAHISFVMIKNHPHQNVYFNFLAGKNIEKKFELDYWGLSNKQAYEYILNNDSDDKILIGSASSNHLRNSKKILTKDERKRISISENDEAKYIIDNYRHWHGISKKQFHISEDFKIYKEIFVGKQKIISIYKRI
;
A
#
# COMPACT_ATOMS: atom_id res chain seq x y z
N MET A 1 19.19 -39.98 41.75
CA MET A 1 19.66 -39.30 40.53
C MET A 1 18.78 -39.51 39.31
N ARG A 2 18.36 -40.73 38.95
CA ARG A 2 17.51 -41.01 37.74
C ARG A 2 16.16 -40.28 37.71
N LYS A 3 15.49 -40.17 38.86
CA LYS A 3 14.17 -39.51 39.00
C LYS A 3 14.24 -37.99 38.74
N LEU A 4 15.31 -37.31 39.17
CA LEU A 4 15.55 -35.89 38.96
C LEU A 4 15.84 -35.58 37.48
N TYR A 5 16.58 -36.45 36.81
CA TYR A 5 16.89 -36.34 35.40
C TYR A 5 15.63 -36.49 34.53
N LEU A 6 14.76 -37.44 34.83
CA LEU A 6 13.48 -37.62 34.12
C LEU A 6 12.52 -36.48 34.32
N LEU A 7 12.51 -35.83 35.49
CA LEU A 7 11.71 -34.61 35.74
C LEU A 7 12.23 -33.41 34.93
N LYS A 8 13.55 -33.22 34.86
CA LYS A 8 14.15 -32.16 34.03
C LYS A 8 13.83 -32.36 32.54
N LEU A 9 13.92 -33.61 32.04
CA LEU A 9 13.56 -33.89 30.63
C LEU A 9 12.08 -33.66 30.35
N LYS A 10 11.18 -34.03 31.25
CA LYS A 10 9.74 -33.78 31.11
C LYS A 10 9.41 -32.27 31.12
N TYR A 11 10.08 -31.51 31.98
CA TYR A 11 9.94 -30.07 32.05
C TYR A 11 10.48 -29.37 30.77
N PHE A 12 11.63 -29.82 30.26
CA PHE A 12 12.21 -29.31 29.02
C PHE A 12 11.31 -29.58 27.81
N LYS A 13 10.79 -30.81 27.65
CA LYS A 13 9.80 -31.14 26.60
C LYS A 13 8.54 -30.31 26.68
N LYS A 14 8.01 -30.08 27.88
CA LYS A 14 6.81 -29.25 28.07
C LYS A 14 7.05 -27.81 27.62
N ASN A 15 8.21 -27.25 27.93
CA ASN A 15 8.57 -25.89 27.53
C ASN A 15 8.79 -25.76 26.01
N GLN A 16 9.38 -26.79 25.37
CA GLN A 16 9.49 -26.85 23.91
C GLN A 16 8.12 -26.85 23.24
N ASN A 17 7.17 -27.64 23.72
CA ASN A 17 5.83 -27.69 23.14
C ASN A 17 5.10 -26.34 23.27
N ILE A 18 5.23 -25.66 24.40
CA ILE A 18 4.67 -24.31 24.62
C ILE A 18 5.32 -23.33 23.66
N PHE A 19 6.62 -23.37 23.49
CA PHE A 19 7.34 -22.50 22.56
C PHE A 19 6.87 -22.71 21.10
N VAL A 20 6.79 -23.96 20.65
CA VAL A 20 6.30 -24.32 19.32
C VAL A 20 4.86 -23.85 19.12
N LEU A 21 4.00 -24.00 20.12
CA LEU A 21 2.63 -23.50 20.07
C LEU A 21 2.56 -21.98 19.91
N ILE A 22 3.36 -21.23 20.69
CA ILE A 22 3.42 -19.76 20.61
C ILE A 22 3.89 -19.33 19.22
N VAL A 23 4.95 -19.93 18.70
CA VAL A 23 5.46 -19.65 17.35
C VAL A 23 4.41 -19.98 16.28
N GLY A 24 3.71 -21.10 16.42
CA GLY A 24 2.65 -21.51 15.51
C GLY A 24 1.49 -20.49 15.47
N ILE A 25 1.04 -20.02 16.62
CA ILE A 25 -0.02 -19.00 16.73
C ILE A 25 0.46 -17.69 16.08
N PHE A 26 1.70 -17.30 16.34
CA PHE A 26 2.27 -16.07 15.76
C PHE A 26 2.37 -16.16 14.24
N LEU A 27 2.85 -17.26 13.67
CA LEU A 27 2.91 -17.48 12.24
C LEU A 27 1.52 -17.51 11.59
N ALA A 28 0.55 -18.16 12.22
CA ALA A 28 -0.83 -18.20 11.76
C ALA A 28 -1.43 -16.77 11.71
N HIS A 29 -1.18 -15.96 12.75
CA HIS A 29 -1.61 -14.57 12.78
C HIS A 29 -1.00 -13.75 11.65
N ILE A 30 0.33 -13.83 11.44
CA ILE A 30 1.01 -13.12 10.35
C ILE A 30 0.43 -13.56 9.00
N SER A 31 0.29 -14.86 8.76
CA SER A 31 -0.26 -15.39 7.50
C SER A 31 -1.66 -14.85 7.23
N PHE A 32 -2.51 -14.83 8.24
CA PHE A 32 -3.86 -14.27 8.14
C PHE A 32 -3.83 -12.78 7.74
N VAL A 33 -2.98 -11.98 8.39
CA VAL A 33 -2.85 -10.55 8.08
C VAL A 33 -2.30 -10.34 6.67
N MET A 34 -1.34 -11.14 6.24
CA MET A 34 -0.79 -11.06 4.88
C MET A 34 -1.84 -11.40 3.82
N ILE A 35 -2.67 -12.42 4.04
CA ILE A 35 -3.79 -12.76 3.14
C ILE A 35 -4.80 -11.62 3.09
N LYS A 36 -5.19 -11.09 4.26
CA LYS A 36 -6.16 -9.98 4.36
C LYS A 36 -5.69 -8.72 3.66
N ASN A 37 -4.40 -8.42 3.69
CA ASN A 37 -3.84 -7.21 3.10
C ASN A 37 -3.41 -7.40 1.63
N HIS A 38 -3.63 -8.56 1.03
CA HIS A 38 -3.29 -8.77 -0.36
C HIS A 38 -4.01 -7.77 -1.29
N PRO A 39 -3.33 -7.16 -2.28
CA PRO A 39 -1.92 -7.32 -2.66
C PRO A 39 -0.92 -6.42 -1.92
N HIS A 40 -1.33 -5.72 -0.88
CA HIS A 40 -0.55 -4.72 -0.16
C HIS A 40 0.11 -5.26 1.12
N GLN A 41 0.72 -6.45 1.08
CA GLN A 41 1.38 -7.05 2.24
C GLN A 41 2.53 -6.20 2.78
N ASN A 42 3.15 -5.39 1.91
CA ASN A 42 4.20 -4.42 2.27
C ASN A 42 3.73 -3.32 3.23
N VAL A 43 2.42 -3.11 3.38
CA VAL A 43 1.83 -2.13 4.32
C VAL A 43 1.60 -2.74 5.72
N TYR A 44 2.00 -3.99 5.94
CA TYR A 44 1.90 -4.59 7.27
C TYR A 44 3.01 -4.08 8.19
N PHE A 45 2.60 -3.47 9.29
CA PHE A 45 3.48 -3.07 10.38
C PHE A 45 2.96 -3.67 11.69
N ASN A 46 3.86 -4.30 12.44
CA ASN A 46 3.54 -4.81 13.77
C ASN A 46 3.49 -3.66 14.80
N PHE A 47 3.10 -3.97 16.03
CA PHE A 47 2.96 -2.98 17.10
C PHE A 47 4.28 -2.23 17.46
N LEU A 48 5.45 -2.79 17.14
CA LEU A 48 6.76 -2.18 17.40
C LEU A 48 7.03 -0.97 16.48
N ALA A 49 6.38 -0.88 15.33
CA ALA A 49 6.52 0.27 14.43
C ALA A 49 5.95 1.56 15.03
N GLY A 50 5.08 1.45 16.04
CA GLY A 50 4.50 2.58 16.77
C GLY A 50 3.44 3.33 15.97
N LYS A 51 3.29 4.63 16.27
CA LYS A 51 2.31 5.53 15.62
C LYS A 51 2.94 6.29 14.44
N ASN A 52 2.09 6.87 13.60
CA ASN A 52 2.46 7.73 12.45
C ASN A 52 3.38 7.01 11.46
N ILE A 53 2.99 5.80 11.07
CA ILE A 53 3.75 4.91 10.18
C ILE A 53 3.97 5.59 8.83
N GLU A 54 2.97 6.31 8.32
CA GLU A 54 2.99 7.08 7.07
C GLU A 54 4.05 8.18 7.03
N LYS A 55 4.52 8.64 8.20
CA LYS A 55 5.60 9.63 8.31
C LYS A 55 7.00 9.01 8.38
N LYS A 56 7.07 7.71 8.65
CA LYS A 56 8.33 6.97 8.85
C LYS A 56 8.69 6.10 7.66
N PHE A 57 7.69 5.64 6.91
CA PHE A 57 7.85 4.67 5.83
C PHE A 57 7.07 5.08 4.59
N GLU A 58 7.63 4.81 3.43
CA GLU A 58 6.92 4.91 2.15
C GLU A 58 6.03 3.68 1.97
N LEU A 59 4.72 3.84 2.15
CA LEU A 59 3.78 2.72 2.24
C LEU A 59 3.53 2.04 0.89
N ASP A 60 3.61 2.78 -0.20
CA ASP A 60 3.41 2.27 -1.56
C ASP A 60 4.60 2.57 -2.48
N TYR A 61 5.79 2.20 -2.03
CA TYR A 61 7.04 2.43 -2.76
C TYR A 61 7.00 1.93 -4.21
N TRP A 62 6.40 0.77 -4.45
CA TRP A 62 6.34 0.13 -5.76
C TRP A 62 5.14 0.57 -6.61
N GLY A 63 4.23 1.39 -6.07
CA GLY A 63 3.02 1.85 -6.77
C GLY A 63 2.03 0.71 -7.03
N LEU A 64 1.91 -0.27 -6.14
CA LEU A 64 0.96 -1.37 -6.26
C LEU A 64 -0.48 -0.89 -6.23
N SER A 65 -0.75 0.20 -5.49
CA SER A 65 -2.08 0.82 -5.40
C SER A 65 -2.51 1.53 -6.68
N ASN A 66 -1.59 1.82 -7.61
CA ASN A 66 -1.92 2.48 -8.87
C ASN A 66 -2.94 1.68 -9.69
N LYS A 67 -2.87 0.33 -9.65
CA LYS A 67 -3.85 -0.50 -10.34
C LYS A 67 -5.26 -0.20 -9.85
N GLN A 68 -5.46 -0.21 -8.53
CA GLN A 68 -6.76 0.08 -7.93
C GLN A 68 -7.23 1.51 -8.23
N ALA A 69 -6.29 2.48 -8.26
CA ALA A 69 -6.63 3.86 -8.64
C ALA A 69 -7.10 3.94 -10.10
N TYR A 70 -6.40 3.29 -11.02
CA TYR A 70 -6.80 3.25 -12.42
C TYR A 70 -8.15 2.56 -12.63
N GLU A 71 -8.34 1.39 -12.03
CA GLU A 71 -9.62 0.65 -12.09
C GLU A 71 -10.77 1.49 -11.54
N TYR A 72 -10.54 2.21 -10.42
CA TYR A 72 -11.54 3.09 -9.86
C TYR A 72 -11.90 4.24 -10.82
N ILE A 73 -10.89 4.90 -11.41
CA ILE A 73 -11.13 5.98 -12.39
C ILE A 73 -11.87 5.45 -13.60
N LEU A 74 -11.43 4.34 -14.20
CA LEU A 74 -12.03 3.74 -15.39
C LEU A 74 -13.48 3.31 -15.20
N ASN A 75 -13.83 2.84 -14.01
CA ASN A 75 -15.18 2.42 -13.66
C ASN A 75 -16.13 3.59 -13.37
N ASN A 76 -15.60 4.79 -13.08
CA ASN A 76 -16.39 5.96 -12.71
C ASN A 76 -16.27 7.12 -13.72
N ASP A 77 -15.55 6.91 -14.81
CA ASP A 77 -15.39 7.88 -15.89
C ASP A 77 -15.54 7.17 -17.24
N SER A 78 -16.45 7.66 -18.07
CA SER A 78 -16.78 7.08 -19.37
C SER A 78 -15.99 7.69 -20.53
N ASP A 79 -15.14 8.68 -20.30
CA ASP A 79 -14.37 9.33 -21.35
C ASP A 79 -13.46 8.33 -22.09
N ASP A 80 -13.36 8.45 -23.39
CA ASP A 80 -12.48 7.62 -24.22
C ASP A 80 -11.00 7.90 -23.95
N LYS A 81 -10.68 9.10 -23.47
CA LYS A 81 -9.32 9.51 -23.11
C LYS A 81 -9.31 10.29 -21.80
N ILE A 82 -8.71 9.70 -20.78
CA ILE A 82 -8.62 10.23 -19.43
C ILE A 82 -7.17 10.65 -19.16
N LEU A 83 -6.96 11.93 -18.87
CA LEU A 83 -5.64 12.50 -18.56
C LEU A 83 -5.37 12.38 -17.06
N ILE A 84 -4.25 11.75 -16.68
CA ILE A 84 -3.89 11.50 -15.29
C ILE A 84 -2.48 12.04 -15.02
N GLY A 85 -2.38 12.94 -14.04
CA GLY A 85 -1.14 13.47 -13.50
C GLY A 85 -0.71 12.79 -12.20
N SER A 86 0.42 13.20 -11.65
CA SER A 86 0.97 12.68 -10.40
C SER A 86 1.39 13.79 -9.45
N ALA A 87 1.00 13.68 -8.18
CA ALA A 87 1.46 14.56 -7.10
C ALA A 87 2.59 13.94 -6.26
N SER A 88 3.22 12.87 -6.74
CA SER A 88 4.32 12.18 -6.05
C SER A 88 5.29 11.55 -7.04
N SER A 89 6.42 11.04 -6.58
CA SER A 89 7.38 10.26 -7.39
C SER A 89 6.81 8.90 -7.79
N ASN A 90 5.62 8.92 -8.37
CA ASN A 90 4.86 7.73 -8.72
C ASN A 90 5.20 7.26 -10.15
N HIS A 91 5.37 5.96 -10.33
CA HIS A 91 5.69 5.36 -11.62
C HIS A 91 4.42 5.05 -12.45
N LEU A 92 3.53 6.02 -12.65
CA LEU A 92 2.25 5.85 -13.34
C LEU A 92 2.39 5.20 -14.70
N ARG A 93 3.35 5.63 -15.53
CA ARG A 93 3.58 5.06 -16.88
C ARG A 93 3.88 3.56 -16.85
N ASN A 94 4.64 3.10 -15.86
CA ASN A 94 4.98 1.69 -15.71
C ASN A 94 3.80 0.90 -15.15
N SER A 95 3.12 1.43 -14.14
CA SER A 95 1.96 0.80 -13.51
C SER A 95 0.79 0.64 -14.48
N LYS A 96 0.65 1.55 -15.44
CA LYS A 96 -0.35 1.45 -16.53
C LYS A 96 -0.23 0.14 -17.33
N LYS A 97 0.96 -0.47 -17.40
CA LYS A 97 1.17 -1.74 -18.13
C LYS A 97 0.40 -2.93 -17.53
N ILE A 98 -0.04 -2.83 -16.29
CA ILE A 98 -0.82 -3.87 -15.59
C ILE A 98 -2.25 -3.96 -16.12
N LEU A 99 -2.78 -2.87 -16.68
CA LEU A 99 -4.11 -2.79 -17.24
C LEU A 99 -4.24 -3.59 -18.53
N THR A 100 -5.44 -3.98 -18.89
CA THR A 100 -5.75 -4.58 -20.19
C THR A 100 -5.43 -3.63 -21.33
N LYS A 101 -5.36 -4.15 -22.57
CA LYS A 101 -5.02 -3.35 -23.75
C LYS A 101 -6.03 -2.21 -23.98
N ASP A 102 -7.33 -2.48 -23.76
CA ASP A 102 -8.38 -1.49 -24.00
C ASP A 102 -8.45 -0.46 -22.89
N GLU A 103 -8.31 -0.85 -21.63
CA GLU A 103 -8.20 0.09 -20.51
C GLU A 103 -6.99 1.03 -20.68
N ARG A 104 -5.85 0.49 -21.13
CA ARG A 104 -4.65 1.31 -21.38
C ARG A 104 -4.86 2.37 -22.45
N LYS A 105 -5.68 2.14 -23.45
CA LYS A 105 -5.96 3.14 -24.49
C LYS A 105 -6.67 4.36 -23.93
N ARG A 106 -7.56 4.15 -22.95
CA ARG A 106 -8.33 5.22 -22.32
C ARG A 106 -7.49 6.09 -21.37
N ILE A 107 -6.39 5.60 -20.81
CA ILE A 107 -5.56 6.37 -19.87
C ILE A 107 -4.37 6.99 -20.60
N SER A 108 -4.17 8.28 -20.42
CA SER A 108 -2.99 9.02 -20.84
C SER A 108 -2.34 9.71 -19.64
N ILE A 109 -1.03 9.55 -19.48
CA ILE A 109 -0.28 10.24 -18.43
C ILE A 109 0.15 11.60 -18.96
N SER A 110 -0.25 12.65 -18.26
CA SER A 110 0.00 14.06 -18.61
C SER A 110 0.67 14.80 -17.46
N GLU A 111 1.05 16.03 -17.73
CA GLU A 111 1.39 17.01 -16.69
C GLU A 111 0.12 17.38 -15.90
N ASN A 112 0.31 17.87 -14.65
CA ASN A 112 -0.81 18.15 -13.75
C ASN A 112 -1.76 19.23 -14.26
N ASP A 113 -1.23 20.20 -15.01
CA ASP A 113 -2.00 21.32 -15.58
C ASP A 113 -3.06 20.85 -16.59
N GLU A 114 -2.80 19.76 -17.29
CA GLU A 114 -3.72 19.17 -18.26
C GLU A 114 -4.56 18.03 -17.67
N ALA A 115 -4.18 17.52 -16.50
CA ALA A 115 -4.78 16.35 -15.93
C ALA A 115 -6.24 16.57 -15.51
N LYS A 116 -7.11 15.59 -15.78
CA LYS A 116 -8.45 15.47 -15.20
C LYS A 116 -8.40 14.86 -13.80
N TYR A 117 -7.45 13.96 -13.59
CA TYR A 117 -7.19 13.32 -12.30
C TYR A 117 -5.73 13.45 -11.92
N ILE A 118 -5.46 13.60 -10.63
CA ILE A 118 -4.11 13.50 -10.06
C ILE A 118 -4.10 12.34 -9.07
N ILE A 119 -3.07 11.49 -9.15
CA ILE A 119 -2.84 10.40 -8.23
C ILE A 119 -1.65 10.73 -7.33
N ASP A 120 -1.83 10.59 -6.01
CA ASP A 120 -0.79 10.75 -5.01
C ASP A 120 -0.67 9.48 -4.18
N ASN A 121 0.45 8.76 -4.27
CA ASN A 121 0.79 7.60 -3.41
C ASN A 121 1.72 7.97 -2.26
N TYR A 122 1.85 9.26 -1.96
CA TYR A 122 2.65 9.81 -0.85
C TYR A 122 4.14 9.46 -0.90
N ARG A 123 4.62 8.99 -2.04
CA ARG A 123 6.03 8.75 -2.26
C ARG A 123 6.73 10.05 -2.62
N HIS A 124 7.27 10.70 -1.61
CA HIS A 124 8.04 11.93 -1.79
C HIS A 124 9.52 11.61 -1.58
N TRP A 125 10.32 11.72 -2.61
CA TRP A 125 11.77 11.54 -2.50
C TRP A 125 12.33 12.54 -1.49
N HIS A 126 13.10 12.04 -0.53
CA HIS A 126 13.85 12.88 0.39
C HIS A 126 14.77 13.82 -0.42
N GLY A 127 14.49 15.13 -0.39
CA GLY A 127 15.26 16.15 -1.08
C GLY A 127 14.61 16.80 -2.30
N ILE A 128 13.54 16.23 -2.87
CA ILE A 128 12.75 16.93 -3.88
C ILE A 128 11.80 17.90 -3.18
N SER A 129 11.86 19.17 -3.54
CA SER A 129 11.02 20.21 -2.96
C SER A 129 9.54 19.85 -3.07
N LYS A 130 8.79 20.00 -1.96
CA LYS A 130 7.32 19.86 -1.93
C LYS A 130 6.61 20.73 -2.98
N LYS A 131 7.25 21.78 -3.47
CA LYS A 131 6.73 22.62 -4.55
C LYS A 131 6.52 21.88 -5.88
N GLN A 132 7.26 20.80 -6.12
CA GLN A 132 7.18 20.04 -7.37
C GLN A 132 5.94 19.14 -7.45
N PHE A 133 5.30 18.87 -6.31
CA PHE A 133 4.12 18.02 -6.19
C PHE A 133 2.90 18.80 -5.68
N HIS A 134 2.82 20.08 -6.01
CA HIS A 134 1.69 20.90 -5.63
C HIS A 134 0.44 20.48 -6.40
N ILE A 135 -0.65 20.21 -5.66
CA ILE A 135 -1.98 20.01 -6.24
C ILE A 135 -2.69 21.35 -6.17
N SER A 136 -3.11 21.89 -7.31
CA SER A 136 -3.78 23.18 -7.40
C SER A 136 -5.17 23.14 -6.77
N GLU A 137 -5.72 24.30 -6.43
CA GLU A 137 -7.00 24.43 -5.71
C GLU A 137 -8.22 23.97 -6.52
N ASP A 138 -8.06 23.84 -7.84
CA ASP A 138 -9.08 23.33 -8.77
C ASP A 138 -9.26 21.80 -8.68
N PHE A 139 -8.48 21.11 -7.83
CA PHE A 139 -8.61 19.68 -7.59
C PHE A 139 -9.19 19.41 -6.20
N LYS A 140 -10.14 18.48 -6.14
CA LYS A 140 -10.68 17.97 -4.86
C LYS A 140 -10.43 16.49 -4.72
N ILE A 141 -10.32 16.02 -3.46
CA ILE A 141 -10.23 14.58 -3.15
C ILE A 141 -11.48 13.90 -3.71
N TYR A 142 -11.25 12.96 -4.61
CA TYR A 142 -12.30 12.16 -5.24
C TYR A 142 -12.42 10.79 -4.61
N LYS A 143 -11.28 10.16 -4.29
CA LYS A 143 -11.22 8.85 -3.64
C LYS A 143 -9.92 8.69 -2.85
N GLU A 144 -10.02 8.06 -1.70
CA GLU A 144 -8.87 7.59 -0.93
C GLU A 144 -8.92 6.06 -0.80
N ILE A 145 -7.77 5.40 -0.88
CA ILE A 145 -7.62 3.95 -0.76
C ILE A 145 -6.77 3.67 0.47
N PHE A 146 -7.25 2.75 1.28
CA PHE A 146 -6.65 2.38 2.57
C PHE A 146 -6.30 0.89 2.62
N VAL A 147 -5.23 0.57 3.35
CA VAL A 147 -4.92 -0.79 3.83
C VAL A 147 -4.98 -0.77 5.34
N GLY A 148 -5.99 -1.41 5.90
CA GLY A 148 -6.32 -1.25 7.31
C GLY A 148 -6.62 0.21 7.65
N LYS A 149 -5.79 0.82 8.51
CA LYS A 149 -5.90 2.24 8.88
C LYS A 149 -4.95 3.15 8.10
N GLN A 150 -4.10 2.59 7.25
CA GLN A 150 -3.08 3.33 6.53
C GLN A 150 -3.62 3.78 5.17
N LYS A 151 -3.61 5.08 4.93
CA LYS A 151 -3.91 5.65 3.62
C LYS A 151 -2.70 5.44 2.71
N ILE A 152 -2.90 4.78 1.57
CA ILE A 152 -1.82 4.42 0.65
C ILE A 152 -1.85 5.23 -0.65
N ILE A 153 -3.02 5.74 -1.04
CA ILE A 153 -3.17 6.54 -2.25
C ILE A 153 -4.38 7.45 -2.15
N SER A 154 -4.28 8.64 -2.72
CA SER A 154 -5.40 9.54 -2.98
C SER A 154 -5.53 9.84 -4.47
N ILE A 155 -6.76 9.91 -4.92
CA ILE A 155 -7.17 10.34 -6.26
C ILE A 155 -7.85 11.69 -6.11
N TYR A 156 -7.36 12.68 -6.82
CA TYR A 156 -7.97 14.00 -6.91
C TYR A 156 -8.61 14.14 -8.28
N LYS A 157 -9.71 14.84 -8.36
CA LYS A 157 -10.42 15.15 -9.60
C LYS A 157 -10.53 16.66 -9.75
N ARG A 158 -10.32 17.15 -10.95
CA ARG A 158 -10.54 18.56 -11.33
C ARG A 158 -12.04 18.88 -11.24
N ILE A 159 -12.36 20.03 -10.65
CA ILE A 159 -13.73 20.57 -10.52
C ILE A 159 -14.08 21.50 -11.66
#